data_101e4aacf3a6406850f99fd9b0fb865d
#
_entry.id   101e4aacf3a6406850f99fd9b0fb865d
#
_cell.length_a   1.000
_cell.length_b   1.000
_cell.length_c   1.000
_cell.angle_alpha   90.00
_cell.angle_beta   90.00
_cell.angle_gamma   90.00
#
_symmetry.space_group_name_H-M   'P 1'
#
loop_
_entity.id
_entity.type
_entity.pdbx_description
1 polymer ?
#
loop_
_entity_poly.entity_id
_entity_poly.type
_entity_poly.pdbx_seq_one_letter_code
_entity_poly.pdbx_strand_id
1 'polypeptide(L)'
;NEHIYTLNMLGVENAYDILRKEMASDDVKFYCVGYSVKQYYQNDYPITNLEGHKCSKIRTELIATFLPEEVVDGLYAAVERAGLHVENLTLEPIAAINIAIPERFRLLNIALVDVGAGTSDISITKDGSIIAYGMIPAAGDELTECIAKHYLVDFQEADRMKCESTEQEEVEFQDIMGLPMTVKSSDIAEVVRENVQSITKQVAEKIIELNGDKSVSAVFVVGGGGKITGFTECLAEYLGVAKERVALRGSEVLREVTFLRQDLEIDSLLVTPIGIC
;
A
#
# COMPACT_ATOMS: atom_id res chain seq x y z
N ASN A 1 -31.03 -3.13 -0.99
CA ASN A 1 -29.77 -2.67 -0.36
C ASN A 1 -29.66 -3.11 1.12
N GLU A 2 -30.73 -2.99 1.93
CA GLU A 2 -30.71 -3.34 3.36
C GLU A 2 -30.33 -4.81 3.61
N HIS A 3 -30.86 -5.75 2.83
CA HIS A 3 -30.50 -7.17 2.95
C HIS A 3 -29.06 -7.48 2.59
N ILE A 4 -28.48 -6.77 1.61
CA ILE A 4 -27.06 -6.93 1.23
C ILE A 4 -26.17 -6.41 2.34
N TYR A 5 -26.51 -5.26 2.91
CA TYR A 5 -25.82 -4.71 4.07
C TYR A 5 -25.84 -5.68 5.25
N THR A 6 -27.03 -6.22 5.59
CA THR A 6 -27.17 -7.20 6.68
C THR A 6 -26.33 -8.45 6.43
N LEU A 7 -26.30 -8.97 5.19
CA LEU A 7 -25.47 -10.10 4.81
C LEU A 7 -23.97 -9.82 5.03
N ASN A 8 -23.51 -8.64 4.63
CA ASN A 8 -22.12 -8.25 4.81
C ASN A 8 -21.77 -8.10 6.30
N MET A 9 -22.66 -7.52 7.11
CA MET A 9 -22.46 -7.42 8.56
C MET A 9 -22.38 -8.78 9.23
N LEU A 10 -23.22 -9.74 8.86
CA LEU A 10 -23.12 -11.13 9.35
C LEU A 10 -21.77 -11.76 8.94
N GLY A 11 -21.26 -11.43 7.76
CA GLY A 11 -19.94 -11.84 7.32
C GLY A 11 -18.82 -11.28 8.20
N VAL A 12 -18.92 -9.99 8.56
CA VAL A 12 -17.97 -9.33 9.47
C VAL A 12 -18.03 -9.92 10.88
N GLU A 13 -19.23 -10.18 11.41
CA GLU A 13 -19.41 -10.85 12.71
C GLU A 13 -18.77 -12.25 12.71
N ASN A 14 -18.99 -13.03 11.66
CA ASN A 14 -18.36 -14.34 11.53
C ASN A 14 -16.82 -14.26 11.45
N ALA A 15 -16.29 -13.26 10.75
CA ALA A 15 -14.85 -13.02 10.70
C ALA A 15 -14.29 -12.64 12.09
N TYR A 16 -15.02 -11.84 12.86
CA TYR A 16 -14.67 -11.51 14.25
C TYR A 16 -14.64 -12.75 15.14
N ASP A 17 -15.62 -13.65 15.02
CA ASP A 17 -15.68 -14.90 15.76
C ASP A 17 -14.52 -15.85 15.42
N ILE A 18 -14.10 -15.87 14.15
CA ILE A 18 -12.91 -16.63 13.71
C ILE A 18 -11.66 -16.03 14.36
N LEU A 19 -11.47 -14.72 14.27
CA LEU A 19 -10.34 -14.01 14.89
C LEU A 19 -10.25 -14.32 16.39
N ARG A 20 -11.34 -14.23 17.12
CA ARG A 20 -11.38 -14.55 18.58
C ARG A 20 -10.97 -15.97 18.91
N LYS A 21 -11.31 -16.93 18.05
CA LYS A 21 -10.91 -18.34 18.24
C LYS A 21 -9.43 -18.58 17.98
N GLU A 22 -8.85 -17.82 17.06
CA GLU A 22 -7.42 -17.92 16.71
C GLU A 22 -6.52 -17.20 17.72
N MET A 23 -6.99 -16.06 18.23
CA MET A 23 -6.30 -15.30 19.27
C MET A 23 -6.60 -15.91 20.63
N ALA A 24 -5.75 -16.75 21.15
CA ALA A 24 -5.91 -17.48 22.42
C ALA A 24 -6.09 -16.61 23.71
N SER A 25 -6.45 -15.34 23.58
CA SER A 25 -6.67 -14.35 24.63
C SER A 25 -8.03 -13.68 24.46
N ASP A 26 -8.88 -13.82 25.47
CA ASP A 26 -10.19 -13.13 25.53
C ASP A 26 -10.07 -11.66 25.98
N ASP A 27 -8.89 -11.18 26.35
CA ASP A 27 -8.69 -9.88 26.97
C ASP A 27 -8.52 -8.74 25.95
N VAL A 28 -8.23 -9.04 24.69
CA VAL A 28 -8.04 -8.03 23.65
C VAL A 28 -9.33 -7.84 22.85
N LYS A 29 -9.86 -6.63 22.90
CA LYS A 29 -10.99 -6.24 22.02
C LYS A 29 -10.45 -5.74 20.69
N PHE A 30 -11.20 -6.05 19.63
CA PHE A 30 -10.89 -5.64 18.27
C PHE A 30 -12.05 -4.88 17.67
N TYR A 31 -11.74 -3.85 16.88
CA TYR A 31 -12.69 -3.12 16.06
C TYR A 31 -12.49 -3.45 14.58
N CYS A 32 -13.58 -3.70 13.87
CA CYS A 32 -13.53 -3.78 12.42
C CYS A 32 -13.36 -2.37 11.85
N VAL A 33 -12.20 -2.11 11.26
CA VAL A 33 -11.85 -0.81 10.68
C VAL A 33 -12.14 -0.74 9.19
N GLY A 34 -12.51 -1.87 8.58
CA GLY A 34 -12.93 -1.93 7.19
C GLY A 34 -13.17 -3.35 6.73
N TYR A 35 -13.97 -3.48 5.66
CA TYR A 35 -14.14 -4.74 4.96
C TYR A 35 -14.27 -4.51 3.46
N SER A 36 -13.92 -5.51 2.68
CA SER A 36 -14.09 -5.54 1.24
C SER A 36 -14.76 -6.86 0.83
N VAL A 37 -15.80 -6.76 0.02
CA VAL A 37 -16.46 -7.96 -0.51
C VAL A 37 -15.68 -8.47 -1.71
N LYS A 38 -15.19 -9.70 -1.59
CA LYS A 38 -14.47 -10.41 -2.64
C LYS A 38 -15.42 -10.98 -3.69
N GLN A 39 -16.52 -11.62 -3.26
CA GLN A 39 -17.45 -12.29 -4.14
C GLN A 39 -18.81 -12.49 -3.49
N TYR A 40 -19.88 -12.27 -4.26
CA TYR A 40 -21.22 -12.72 -3.92
C TYR A 40 -21.59 -14.02 -4.67
N TYR A 41 -22.48 -14.80 -4.06
CA TYR A 41 -23.04 -16.00 -4.68
C TYR A 41 -24.55 -16.04 -4.52
N GLN A 42 -25.22 -16.41 -5.60
CA GLN A 42 -26.65 -16.69 -5.66
C GLN A 42 -26.86 -18.18 -5.95
N ASN A 43 -27.49 -18.92 -5.02
CA ASN A 43 -27.67 -20.36 -5.14
C ASN A 43 -26.39 -21.12 -5.55
N ASP A 44 -25.24 -20.74 -4.91
CA ASP A 44 -23.90 -21.25 -5.13
C ASP A 44 -23.23 -20.86 -6.47
N TYR A 45 -23.87 -20.03 -7.31
CA TYR A 45 -23.26 -19.45 -8.50
C TYR A 45 -22.69 -18.05 -8.19
N PRO A 46 -21.47 -17.74 -8.62
CA PRO A 46 -20.89 -16.43 -8.42
C PRO A 46 -21.67 -15.36 -9.20
N ILE A 47 -21.86 -14.21 -8.58
CA ILE A 47 -22.57 -13.06 -9.16
C ILE A 47 -21.88 -11.77 -8.74
N THR A 48 -21.83 -10.81 -9.63
CA THR A 48 -21.16 -9.53 -9.36
C THR A 48 -21.99 -8.61 -8.46
N ASN A 49 -23.33 -8.64 -8.62
CA ASN A 49 -24.25 -7.81 -7.84
C ASN A 49 -25.50 -8.63 -7.46
N LEU A 50 -25.87 -8.60 -6.18
CA LEU A 50 -27.08 -9.25 -5.67
C LEU A 50 -28.34 -8.39 -5.79
N GLU A 51 -28.20 -7.10 -6.10
CA GLU A 51 -29.32 -6.18 -6.13
C GLU A 51 -30.35 -6.56 -7.19
N GLY A 52 -31.63 -6.58 -6.81
CA GLY A 52 -32.74 -6.94 -7.69
C GLY A 52 -32.92 -8.43 -7.98
N HIS A 53 -32.02 -9.30 -7.50
CA HIS A 53 -32.11 -10.73 -7.69
C HIS A 53 -32.97 -11.42 -6.62
N LYS A 54 -33.86 -12.32 -7.02
CA LYS A 54 -34.59 -13.21 -6.13
C LYS A 54 -33.91 -14.56 -6.07
N CYS A 55 -33.60 -15.03 -4.86
CA CYS A 55 -32.93 -16.31 -4.67
C CYS A 55 -33.32 -16.94 -3.32
N SER A 56 -33.09 -18.22 -3.18
CA SER A 56 -33.34 -18.97 -1.95
C SER A 56 -32.11 -19.01 -1.02
N LYS A 57 -30.91 -18.84 -1.58
CA LYS A 57 -29.66 -18.87 -0.84
C LYS A 57 -28.71 -17.80 -1.37
N ILE A 58 -28.16 -17.03 -0.44
CA ILE A 58 -27.12 -16.04 -0.72
C ILE A 58 -25.89 -16.31 0.13
N ARG A 59 -24.71 -16.04 -0.41
CA ARG A 59 -23.42 -16.13 0.30
C ARG A 59 -22.56 -14.95 -0.11
N THR A 60 -21.78 -14.45 0.83
CA THR A 60 -20.71 -13.47 0.59
C THR A 60 -19.38 -14.06 1.03
N GLU A 61 -18.35 -13.77 0.28
CA GLU A 61 -16.95 -13.90 0.68
C GLU A 61 -16.39 -12.50 0.84
N LEU A 62 -15.85 -12.19 1.99
CA LEU A 62 -15.30 -10.88 2.28
C LEU A 62 -13.97 -10.97 3.04
N ILE A 63 -13.20 -9.90 2.97
CA ILE A 63 -12.03 -9.64 3.79
C ILE A 63 -12.46 -8.59 4.80
N ALA A 64 -12.31 -8.88 6.09
CA ALA A 64 -12.51 -7.91 7.16
C ALA A 64 -11.19 -7.66 7.88
N THR A 65 -10.89 -6.40 8.16
CA THR A 65 -9.69 -5.98 8.87
C THR A 65 -10.07 -5.48 10.25
N PHE A 66 -9.35 -6.00 11.24
CA PHE A 66 -9.57 -5.67 12.64
C PHE A 66 -8.30 -5.07 13.23
N LEU A 67 -8.46 -4.04 14.04
CA LEU A 67 -7.39 -3.46 14.85
C LEU A 67 -7.73 -3.63 16.33
N PRO A 68 -6.71 -3.81 17.20
CA PRO A 68 -6.89 -3.76 18.65
C PRO A 68 -7.49 -2.41 19.09
N GLU A 69 -8.35 -2.44 20.12
CA GLU A 69 -8.97 -1.26 20.71
C GLU A 69 -7.94 -0.17 21.05
N GLU A 70 -6.82 -0.56 21.65
CA GLU A 70 -5.75 0.36 22.04
C GLU A 70 -5.16 1.16 20.86
N VAL A 71 -5.06 0.53 19.69
CA VAL A 71 -4.55 1.18 18.48
C VAL A 71 -5.56 2.20 17.96
N VAL A 72 -6.85 1.83 17.91
CA VAL A 72 -7.93 2.72 17.48
C VAL A 72 -8.04 3.91 18.43
N ASP A 73 -8.07 3.67 19.74
CA ASP A 73 -8.14 4.73 20.76
C ASP A 73 -6.93 5.66 20.69
N GLY A 74 -5.73 5.10 20.42
CA GLY A 74 -4.51 5.89 20.24
C GLY A 74 -4.59 6.85 19.03
N LEU A 75 -5.14 6.38 17.91
CA LEU A 75 -5.36 7.20 16.71
C LEU A 75 -6.37 8.32 16.98
N TYR A 76 -7.52 8.01 17.61
CA TYR A 76 -8.51 9.01 18.00
C TYR A 76 -7.93 10.06 18.94
N ALA A 77 -7.22 9.63 19.99
CA ALA A 77 -6.59 10.52 20.93
C ALA A 77 -5.54 11.45 20.29
N ALA A 78 -4.78 10.94 19.31
CA ALA A 78 -3.80 11.74 18.58
C ALA A 78 -4.47 12.86 17.76
N VAL A 79 -5.54 12.53 17.02
CA VAL A 79 -6.30 13.49 16.21
C VAL A 79 -7.01 14.53 17.09
N GLU A 80 -7.62 14.11 18.19
CA GLU A 80 -8.29 15.00 19.14
C GLU A 80 -7.32 15.97 19.80
N ARG A 81 -6.11 15.51 20.16
CA ARG A 81 -5.05 16.39 20.71
C ARG A 81 -4.58 17.44 19.72
N ALA A 82 -4.68 17.17 18.42
CA ALA A 82 -4.44 18.15 17.37
C ALA A 82 -5.59 19.16 17.20
N GLY A 83 -6.67 19.05 17.99
CA GLY A 83 -7.85 19.91 17.90
C GLY A 83 -8.78 19.56 16.73
N LEU A 84 -8.67 18.34 16.20
CA LEU A 84 -9.47 17.82 15.10
C LEU A 84 -10.43 16.73 15.60
N HIS A 85 -11.43 16.39 14.78
CA HIS A 85 -12.34 15.28 15.03
C HIS A 85 -12.17 14.23 13.96
N VAL A 86 -12.22 12.95 14.36
CA VAL A 86 -12.22 11.81 13.42
C VAL A 86 -13.65 11.68 12.86
N GLU A 87 -13.80 11.86 11.57
CA GLU A 87 -15.07 11.67 10.86
C GLU A 87 -15.24 10.21 10.47
N ASN A 88 -14.18 9.57 9.98
CA ASN A 88 -14.21 8.18 9.53
C ASN A 88 -12.83 7.55 9.63
N LEU A 89 -12.79 6.21 9.64
CA LEU A 89 -11.59 5.39 9.49
C LEU A 89 -11.67 4.63 8.18
N THR A 90 -10.56 4.59 7.45
CA THR A 90 -10.40 3.74 6.28
C THR A 90 -9.05 3.04 6.31
N LEU A 91 -8.92 1.97 5.55
CA LEU A 91 -7.65 1.28 5.38
C LEU A 91 -6.82 1.99 4.30
N GLU A 92 -5.55 2.20 4.60
CA GLU A 92 -4.59 2.80 3.67
C GLU A 92 -4.61 2.12 2.28
N PRO A 93 -4.56 0.78 2.15
CA PRO A 93 -4.64 0.13 0.84
C PRO A 93 -5.93 0.41 0.08
N ILE A 94 -7.07 0.59 0.76
CA ILE A 94 -8.33 0.95 0.10
C ILE A 94 -8.25 2.38 -0.43
N ALA A 95 -7.73 3.29 0.38
CA ALA A 95 -7.53 4.68 -0.01
C ALA A 95 -6.60 4.79 -1.23
N ALA A 96 -5.45 4.13 -1.18
CA ALA A 96 -4.47 4.11 -2.27
C ALA A 96 -5.05 3.52 -3.57
N ILE A 97 -5.79 2.41 -3.50
CA ILE A 97 -6.45 1.79 -4.67
C ILE A 97 -7.45 2.75 -5.32
N ASN A 98 -8.23 3.47 -4.52
CA ASN A 98 -9.26 4.38 -5.03
C ASN A 98 -8.68 5.45 -5.95
N ILE A 99 -7.45 5.86 -5.70
CA ILE A 99 -6.74 6.87 -6.50
C ILE A 99 -5.84 6.22 -7.56
N ALA A 100 -5.01 5.25 -7.16
CA ALA A 100 -3.98 4.71 -8.05
C ALA A 100 -4.53 3.78 -9.14
N ILE A 101 -5.66 3.09 -8.89
CA ILE A 101 -6.27 2.17 -9.85
C ILE A 101 -7.64 2.70 -10.30
N PRO A 102 -7.74 3.32 -11.50
CA PRO A 102 -9.02 3.72 -12.07
C PRO A 102 -10.02 2.57 -12.12
N GLU A 103 -11.29 2.83 -11.85
CA GLU A 103 -12.36 1.80 -11.79
C GLU A 103 -12.36 0.85 -12.99
N ARG A 104 -12.19 1.39 -14.20
CA ARG A 104 -12.14 0.63 -15.45
C ARG A 104 -11.06 -0.45 -15.49
N PHE A 105 -10.00 -0.32 -14.67
CA PHE A 105 -8.90 -1.28 -14.60
C PHE A 105 -9.03 -2.25 -13.43
N ARG A 106 -9.93 -2.01 -12.46
CA ARG A 106 -10.11 -2.88 -11.29
C ARG A 106 -10.66 -4.27 -11.63
N LEU A 107 -11.23 -4.44 -12.83
CA LEU A 107 -11.58 -5.77 -13.36
C LEU A 107 -10.34 -6.64 -13.65
N LEU A 108 -9.21 -6.01 -13.88
CA LEU A 108 -7.95 -6.71 -14.13
C LEU A 108 -7.32 -7.18 -12.80
N ASN A 109 -6.50 -8.22 -12.91
CA ASN A 109 -5.68 -8.69 -11.80
C ASN A 109 -4.43 -7.82 -11.68
N ILE A 110 -4.50 -6.81 -10.83
CA ILE A 110 -3.45 -5.79 -10.63
C ILE A 110 -3.03 -5.80 -9.16
N ALA A 111 -1.72 -5.75 -8.91
CA ALA A 111 -1.18 -5.43 -7.60
C ALA A 111 -0.90 -3.91 -7.50
N LEU A 112 -1.24 -3.33 -6.37
CA LEU A 112 -0.76 -2.03 -5.93
C LEU A 112 0.24 -2.25 -4.81
N VAL A 113 1.41 -1.64 -4.93
CA VAL A 113 2.49 -1.69 -3.93
C VAL A 113 2.77 -0.27 -3.48
N ASP A 114 2.51 0.02 -2.21
CA ASP A 114 2.86 1.30 -1.58
C ASP A 114 4.16 1.10 -0.80
N VAL A 115 5.23 1.70 -1.31
CA VAL A 115 6.58 1.58 -0.72
C VAL A 115 6.84 2.81 0.13
N GLY A 116 6.59 2.67 1.42
CA GLY A 116 6.78 3.72 2.41
C GLY A 116 8.23 3.83 2.92
N ALA A 117 8.36 4.28 4.15
CA ALA A 117 9.64 4.34 4.87
C ALA A 117 10.01 2.96 5.44
N GLY A 118 9.21 2.43 6.36
CA GLY A 118 9.49 1.17 7.05
C GLY A 118 8.74 -0.05 6.51
N THR A 119 7.67 0.13 5.73
CA THR A 119 6.83 -0.96 5.21
C THR A 119 6.54 -0.80 3.73
N SER A 120 6.33 -1.94 3.06
CA SER A 120 5.74 -1.98 1.73
C SER A 120 4.40 -2.70 1.81
N ASP A 121 3.32 -1.98 1.55
CA ASP A 121 1.96 -2.47 1.61
C ASP A 121 1.50 -2.94 0.23
N ILE A 122 0.88 -4.11 0.19
CA ILE A 122 0.52 -4.79 -1.06
C ILE A 122 -0.97 -5.07 -1.04
N SER A 123 -1.65 -4.68 -2.10
CA SER A 123 -3.06 -5.02 -2.32
C SER A 123 -3.28 -5.53 -3.73
N ILE A 124 -4.18 -6.50 -3.89
CA ILE A 124 -4.47 -7.12 -5.19
C ILE A 124 -5.93 -6.92 -5.51
N THR A 125 -6.19 -6.38 -6.71
CA THR A 125 -7.54 -6.25 -7.27
C THR A 125 -7.76 -7.32 -8.34
N LYS A 126 -8.98 -7.79 -8.45
CA LYS A 126 -9.44 -8.69 -9.50
C LYS A 126 -10.96 -8.66 -9.55
N ASP A 127 -11.53 -8.73 -10.76
CA ASP A 127 -12.97 -8.79 -11.00
C ASP A 127 -13.76 -7.66 -10.29
N GLY A 128 -13.16 -6.47 -10.21
CA GLY A 128 -13.75 -5.28 -9.60
C GLY A 128 -13.63 -5.18 -8.08
N SER A 129 -13.00 -6.16 -7.44
CA SER A 129 -12.89 -6.24 -5.98
C SER A 129 -11.43 -6.37 -5.53
N ILE A 130 -11.18 -6.01 -4.29
CA ILE A 130 -9.91 -6.31 -3.62
C ILE A 130 -9.99 -7.75 -3.12
N ILE A 131 -9.02 -8.58 -3.54
CA ILE A 131 -9.02 -10.01 -3.23
C ILE A 131 -8.00 -10.39 -2.16
N ALA A 132 -7.00 -9.56 -1.92
CA ALA A 132 -5.98 -9.80 -0.90
C ALA A 132 -5.28 -8.51 -0.48
N TYR A 133 -4.79 -8.52 0.77
CA TYR A 133 -3.86 -7.54 1.34
C TYR A 133 -2.68 -8.25 1.96
N GLY A 134 -1.54 -7.61 1.96
CA GLY A 134 -0.35 -8.04 2.67
C GLY A 134 0.62 -6.91 2.88
N MET A 135 1.63 -7.13 3.70
CA MET A 135 2.68 -6.17 4.01
C MET A 135 4.00 -6.92 4.18
N ILE A 136 5.08 -6.25 3.84
CA ILE A 136 6.44 -6.66 4.23
C ILE A 136 7.07 -5.53 5.06
N PRO A 137 7.81 -5.84 6.13
CA PRO A 137 8.47 -4.86 6.99
C PRO A 137 9.84 -4.47 6.39
N ALA A 138 9.85 -4.04 5.13
CA ALA A 138 11.02 -3.62 4.39
C ALA A 138 10.63 -2.57 3.33
N ALA A 139 11.31 -1.43 3.32
CA ALA A 139 11.03 -0.31 2.41
C ALA A 139 12.19 0.70 2.33
N GLY A 140 11.88 1.99 2.35
CA GLY A 140 12.85 3.06 2.13
C GLY A 140 13.93 3.20 3.21
N ASP A 141 13.66 2.80 4.46
CA ASP A 141 14.57 2.97 5.59
C ASP A 141 15.80 2.06 5.49
N GLU A 142 15.65 0.84 4.94
CA GLU A 142 16.79 -0.04 4.67
C GLU A 142 17.77 0.58 3.66
N LEU A 143 17.24 1.32 2.68
CA LEU A 143 18.04 2.04 1.71
C LEU A 143 18.75 3.22 2.37
N THR A 144 18.05 3.97 3.22
CA THR A 144 18.59 5.09 4.00
C THR A 144 19.72 4.62 4.92
N GLU A 145 19.51 3.52 5.65
CA GLU A 145 20.56 2.95 6.50
C GLU A 145 21.79 2.49 5.72
N CYS A 146 21.60 1.94 4.53
CA CYS A 146 22.70 1.53 3.67
C CYS A 146 23.54 2.73 3.24
N ILE A 147 22.89 3.83 2.82
CA ILE A 147 23.54 5.10 2.45
C ILE A 147 24.28 5.68 3.66
N ALA A 148 23.62 5.75 4.84
CA ALA A 148 24.21 6.27 6.07
C ALA A 148 25.50 5.53 6.44
N LYS A 149 25.49 4.21 6.36
CA LYS A 149 26.66 3.36 6.66
C LYS A 149 27.79 3.52 5.64
N HIS A 150 27.43 3.67 4.35
CA HIS A 150 28.42 3.77 3.28
C HIS A 150 29.14 5.13 3.26
N TYR A 151 28.37 6.22 3.38
CA TYR A 151 28.92 7.59 3.31
C TYR A 151 29.28 8.18 4.66
N LEU A 152 29.04 7.45 5.76
CA LEU A 152 29.31 7.87 7.14
C LEU A 152 28.60 9.19 7.49
N VAL A 153 27.31 9.26 7.18
CA VAL A 153 26.43 10.37 7.49
C VAL A 153 25.31 9.90 8.47
N ASP A 154 24.62 10.83 9.09
CA ASP A 154 23.46 10.47 9.91
C ASP A 154 22.25 10.05 9.06
N PHE A 155 21.23 9.53 9.71
CA PHE A 155 20.04 9.01 9.02
C PHE A 155 19.29 10.09 8.25
N GLN A 156 19.20 11.32 8.79
CA GLN A 156 18.47 12.41 8.14
C GLN A 156 19.18 12.87 6.87
N GLU A 157 20.51 12.99 6.93
CA GLU A 157 21.33 13.34 5.77
C GLU A 157 21.27 12.23 4.71
N ALA A 158 21.35 10.96 5.12
CA ALA A 158 21.20 9.82 4.21
C ALA A 158 19.83 9.78 3.53
N ASP A 159 18.74 10.08 4.26
CA ASP A 159 17.40 10.14 3.70
C ASP A 159 17.27 11.28 2.68
N ARG A 160 17.82 12.47 2.98
CA ARG A 160 17.91 13.57 2.04
C ARG A 160 18.68 13.19 0.77
N MET A 161 19.87 12.57 0.93
CA MET A 161 20.69 12.09 -0.19
C MET A 161 19.93 11.09 -1.05
N LYS A 162 19.22 10.15 -0.43
CA LYS A 162 18.36 9.17 -1.12
C LYS A 162 17.29 9.87 -1.96
N CYS A 163 16.56 10.82 -1.37
CA CYS A 163 15.49 11.54 -2.07
C CYS A 163 16.05 12.37 -3.23
N GLU A 164 17.09 13.17 -3.01
CA GLU A 164 17.72 14.00 -4.04
C GLU A 164 18.32 13.18 -5.18
N SER A 165 18.84 11.98 -4.91
CA SER A 165 19.40 11.09 -5.93
C SER A 165 18.37 10.62 -6.96
N THR A 166 17.08 10.73 -6.67
CA THR A 166 16.01 10.40 -7.64
C THR A 166 15.68 11.55 -8.59
N GLU A 167 16.13 12.77 -8.30
CA GLU A 167 15.75 13.99 -9.01
C GLU A 167 16.94 14.72 -9.63
N GLN A 168 18.15 14.52 -9.10
CA GLN A 168 19.38 15.20 -9.49
C GLN A 168 20.45 14.21 -9.95
N GLU A 169 21.37 14.64 -10.80
CA GLU A 169 22.49 13.81 -11.26
C GLU A 169 23.61 13.69 -10.20
N GLU A 170 23.78 14.73 -9.38
CA GLU A 170 24.78 14.81 -8.32
C GLU A 170 24.14 15.33 -7.05
N VAL A 171 24.57 14.78 -5.91
CA VAL A 171 24.11 15.13 -4.57
C VAL A 171 25.28 15.64 -3.75
N GLU A 172 25.14 16.84 -3.18
CA GLU A 172 26.10 17.42 -2.25
C GLU A 172 25.73 17.01 -0.81
N PHE A 173 26.73 16.67 -0.01
CA PHE A 173 26.55 16.32 1.41
C PHE A 173 27.77 16.71 2.22
N GLN A 174 27.66 16.66 3.54
CA GLN A 174 28.79 16.79 4.46
C GLN A 174 29.07 15.45 5.12
N ASP A 175 30.34 15.04 5.08
CA ASP A 175 30.75 13.83 5.78
C ASP A 175 30.78 14.04 7.30
N ILE A 176 31.10 12.98 8.05
CA ILE A 176 31.19 13.01 9.52
C ILE A 176 32.21 14.03 10.04
N MET A 177 33.17 14.45 9.21
CA MET A 177 34.17 15.46 9.54
C MET A 177 33.70 16.88 9.18
N GLY A 178 32.48 17.04 8.62
CA GLY A 178 31.97 18.32 8.15
C GLY A 178 32.57 18.80 6.83
N LEU A 179 33.23 17.92 6.08
CA LEU A 179 33.82 18.27 4.78
C LEU A 179 32.73 18.17 3.70
N PRO A 180 32.64 19.19 2.82
CA PRO A 180 31.71 19.15 1.70
C PRO A 180 32.17 18.09 0.69
N MET A 181 31.25 17.21 0.32
CA MET A 181 31.43 16.12 -0.62
C MET A 181 30.36 16.18 -1.71
N THR A 182 30.66 15.63 -2.87
CA THR A 182 29.69 15.47 -3.98
C THR A 182 29.74 14.02 -4.45
N VAL A 183 28.58 13.43 -4.65
CA VAL A 183 28.45 12.05 -5.14
C VAL A 183 27.46 12.01 -6.29
N LYS A 184 27.70 11.15 -7.26
CA LYS A 184 26.76 10.92 -8.36
C LYS A 184 25.59 10.07 -7.89
N SER A 185 24.41 10.36 -8.36
CA SER A 185 23.20 9.57 -8.08
C SER A 185 23.32 8.12 -8.56
N SER A 186 24.09 7.88 -9.63
CA SER A 186 24.44 6.51 -10.06
C SER A 186 25.21 5.71 -9.02
N ASP A 187 26.10 6.38 -8.27
CA ASP A 187 26.93 5.72 -7.25
C ASP A 187 26.07 5.40 -6.01
N ILE A 188 25.13 6.30 -5.65
CA ILE A 188 24.14 6.03 -4.60
C ILE A 188 23.26 4.83 -5.01
N ALA A 189 22.79 4.79 -6.25
CA ALA A 189 21.99 3.68 -6.77
C ALA A 189 22.75 2.34 -6.73
N GLU A 190 24.06 2.36 -7.00
CA GLU A 190 24.91 1.16 -6.90
C GLU A 190 25.06 0.69 -5.44
N VAL A 191 25.22 1.62 -4.49
CA VAL A 191 25.33 1.33 -3.05
C VAL A 191 24.06 0.63 -2.54
N VAL A 192 22.87 1.05 -2.95
CA VAL A 192 21.60 0.48 -2.48
C VAL A 192 21.10 -0.69 -3.33
N ARG A 193 21.77 -1.06 -4.40
CA ARG A 193 21.31 -2.04 -5.38
C ARG A 193 20.92 -3.39 -4.77
N GLU A 194 21.75 -3.94 -3.89
CA GLU A 194 21.47 -5.22 -3.23
C GLU A 194 20.22 -5.15 -2.33
N ASN A 195 20.04 -4.01 -1.64
CA ASN A 195 18.85 -3.78 -0.81
C ASN A 195 17.59 -3.66 -1.68
N VAL A 196 17.66 -2.92 -2.80
CA VAL A 196 16.55 -2.83 -3.77
C VAL A 196 16.19 -4.22 -4.30
N GLN A 197 17.17 -5.05 -4.67
CA GLN A 197 16.91 -6.43 -5.09
C GLN A 197 16.27 -7.26 -3.99
N SER A 198 16.73 -7.13 -2.75
CA SER A 198 16.15 -7.86 -1.60
C SER A 198 14.70 -7.45 -1.35
N ILE A 199 14.40 -6.15 -1.32
CA ILE A 199 13.05 -5.63 -1.09
C ILE A 199 12.11 -6.06 -2.23
N THR A 200 12.52 -5.84 -3.49
CA THR A 200 11.70 -6.17 -4.65
C THR A 200 11.43 -7.66 -4.78
N LYS A 201 12.39 -8.52 -4.38
CA LYS A 201 12.20 -9.95 -4.30
C LYS A 201 11.13 -10.31 -3.27
N GLN A 202 11.20 -9.77 -2.05
CA GLN A 202 10.21 -10.00 -1.00
C GLN A 202 8.82 -9.52 -1.43
N VAL A 203 8.73 -8.33 -2.07
CA VAL A 203 7.47 -7.81 -2.65
C VAL A 203 6.92 -8.77 -3.69
N ALA A 204 7.75 -9.27 -4.62
CA ALA A 204 7.32 -10.19 -5.66
C ALA A 204 6.81 -11.52 -5.08
N GLU A 205 7.55 -12.09 -4.12
CA GLU A 205 7.15 -13.33 -3.42
C GLU A 205 5.81 -13.14 -2.71
N LYS A 206 5.63 -11.99 -2.05
CA LYS A 206 4.37 -11.67 -1.36
C LYS A 206 3.21 -11.46 -2.32
N ILE A 207 3.42 -10.81 -3.45
CA ILE A 207 2.40 -10.68 -4.51
C ILE A 207 1.96 -12.06 -5.03
N ILE A 208 2.91 -12.96 -5.30
CA ILE A 208 2.63 -14.31 -5.79
C ILE A 208 1.85 -15.11 -4.74
N GLU A 209 2.28 -15.08 -3.48
CA GLU A 209 1.57 -15.72 -2.36
C GLU A 209 0.12 -15.24 -2.27
N LEU A 210 -0.09 -13.92 -2.23
CA LEU A 210 -1.40 -13.28 -2.11
C LEU A 210 -2.31 -13.54 -3.33
N ASN A 211 -1.74 -13.80 -4.50
CA ASN A 211 -2.45 -14.04 -5.74
C ASN A 211 -2.65 -15.55 -6.04
N GLY A 212 -2.49 -16.42 -5.05
CA GLY A 212 -2.69 -17.86 -5.17
C GLY A 212 -1.64 -18.54 -6.06
N ASP A 213 -0.38 -18.26 -5.79
CA ASP A 213 0.81 -18.77 -6.46
C ASP A 213 0.89 -18.44 -7.97
N LYS A 214 0.31 -17.30 -8.35
CA LYS A 214 0.32 -16.79 -9.73
C LYS A 214 0.79 -15.34 -9.77
N SER A 215 1.49 -14.98 -10.85
CA SER A 215 1.81 -13.59 -11.13
C SER A 215 0.56 -12.79 -11.51
N VAL A 216 0.63 -11.49 -11.27
CA VAL A 216 -0.43 -10.52 -11.63
C VAL A 216 -0.27 -10.01 -13.06
N SER A 217 -1.31 -9.38 -13.60
CA SER A 217 -1.28 -8.82 -14.96
C SER A 217 -0.45 -7.54 -15.06
N ALA A 218 -0.44 -6.74 -13.99
CA ALA A 218 0.34 -5.52 -13.88
C ALA A 218 0.56 -5.16 -12.42
N VAL A 219 1.55 -4.29 -12.16
CA VAL A 219 1.82 -3.73 -10.84
C VAL A 219 1.87 -2.22 -10.95
N PHE A 220 1.16 -1.55 -10.06
CA PHE A 220 1.32 -0.12 -9.84
C PHE A 220 2.08 0.09 -8.53
N VAL A 221 3.11 0.91 -8.59
CA VAL A 221 3.94 1.26 -7.44
C VAL A 221 3.64 2.71 -7.07
N VAL A 222 3.40 2.96 -5.80
CA VAL A 222 3.25 4.29 -5.20
C VAL A 222 4.20 4.41 -4.02
N GLY A 223 4.26 5.57 -3.39
CA GLY A 223 5.14 5.82 -2.27
C GLY A 223 6.55 6.25 -2.67
N GLY A 224 7.26 6.88 -1.73
CA GLY A 224 8.58 7.46 -1.97
C GLY A 224 9.67 6.44 -2.24
N GLY A 225 9.62 5.29 -1.55
CA GLY A 225 10.61 4.21 -1.72
C GLY A 225 10.61 3.58 -3.11
N GLY A 226 9.46 3.59 -3.80
CA GLY A 226 9.36 3.09 -5.17
C GLY A 226 10.03 3.94 -6.25
N LYS A 227 10.42 5.18 -5.92
CA LYS A 227 11.11 6.10 -6.86
C LYS A 227 12.58 5.77 -7.07
N ILE A 228 13.19 4.96 -6.19
CA ILE A 228 14.61 4.65 -6.29
C ILE A 228 14.93 3.94 -7.61
N THR A 229 16.05 4.30 -8.21
CA THR A 229 16.50 3.74 -9.49
C THR A 229 16.59 2.22 -9.45
N GLY A 230 15.97 1.55 -10.42
CA GLY A 230 16.01 0.10 -10.59
C GLY A 230 14.90 -0.65 -9.84
N PHE A 231 14.08 0.00 -9.01
CA PHE A 231 13.03 -0.68 -8.22
C PHE A 231 12.00 -1.37 -9.13
N THR A 232 11.44 -0.65 -10.08
CA THR A 232 10.39 -1.19 -10.99
C THR A 232 10.94 -2.27 -11.91
N GLU A 233 12.18 -2.13 -12.39
CA GLU A 233 12.85 -3.12 -13.23
C GLU A 233 13.11 -4.42 -12.48
N CYS A 234 13.67 -4.34 -11.27
CA CYS A 234 13.92 -5.51 -10.43
C CYS A 234 12.61 -6.22 -10.07
N LEU A 235 11.57 -5.45 -9.72
CA LEU A 235 10.26 -6.02 -9.40
C LEU A 235 9.65 -6.76 -10.60
N ALA A 236 9.75 -6.19 -11.81
CA ALA A 236 9.28 -6.84 -13.04
C ALA A 236 10.03 -8.15 -13.31
N GLU A 237 11.35 -8.17 -13.10
CA GLU A 237 12.20 -9.35 -13.26
C GLU A 237 11.79 -10.48 -12.31
N TYR A 238 11.64 -10.20 -11.00
CA TYR A 238 11.25 -11.21 -10.02
C TYR A 238 9.81 -11.73 -10.22
N LEU A 239 8.90 -10.90 -10.73
CA LEU A 239 7.55 -11.33 -11.08
C LEU A 239 7.46 -12.07 -12.41
N GLY A 240 8.51 -12.01 -13.25
CA GLY A 240 8.51 -12.59 -14.60
C GLY A 240 7.53 -11.88 -15.56
N VAL A 241 7.32 -10.56 -15.39
CA VAL A 241 6.46 -9.75 -16.24
C VAL A 241 7.27 -8.77 -17.07
N ALA A 242 6.69 -8.25 -18.15
CA ALA A 242 7.33 -7.21 -18.94
C ALA A 242 7.50 -5.92 -18.13
N LYS A 243 8.59 -5.18 -18.31
CA LYS A 243 8.90 -3.94 -17.58
C LYS A 243 7.76 -2.92 -17.64
N GLU A 244 7.11 -2.81 -18.79
CA GLU A 244 6.00 -1.90 -19.05
C GLU A 244 4.73 -2.24 -18.24
N ARG A 245 4.71 -3.40 -17.58
CA ARG A 245 3.62 -3.83 -16.70
C ARG A 245 3.86 -3.49 -15.23
N VAL A 246 5.02 -2.93 -14.90
CA VAL A 246 5.32 -2.39 -13.57
C VAL A 246 5.54 -0.90 -13.74
N ALA A 247 4.64 -0.09 -13.19
CA ALA A 247 4.63 1.35 -13.38
C ALA A 247 4.59 2.09 -12.04
N LEU A 248 5.53 3.01 -11.85
CA LEU A 248 5.43 4.00 -10.79
C LEU A 248 4.28 4.95 -11.10
N ARG A 249 3.38 5.15 -10.13
CA ARG A 249 2.24 6.05 -10.23
C ARG A 249 2.53 7.30 -9.40
N GLY A 250 2.43 8.44 -10.02
CA GLY A 250 2.73 9.73 -9.41
C GLY A 250 1.58 10.73 -9.55
N SER A 251 1.90 11.99 -9.80
CA SER A 251 0.93 13.08 -9.92
C SER A 251 -0.11 12.88 -11.03
N GLU A 252 0.15 12.01 -12.02
CA GLU A 252 -0.81 11.72 -13.09
C GLU A 252 -2.10 11.06 -12.60
N VAL A 253 -2.08 10.35 -11.46
CA VAL A 253 -3.30 9.76 -10.88
C VAL A 253 -4.17 10.80 -10.17
N LEU A 254 -3.62 11.97 -9.89
CA LEU A 254 -4.28 13.07 -9.19
C LEU A 254 -4.86 14.13 -10.15
N ARG A 255 -4.82 13.88 -11.48
CA ARG A 255 -5.27 14.86 -12.51
C ARG A 255 -6.73 15.27 -12.39
N GLU A 256 -7.57 14.42 -11.82
CA GLU A 256 -9.00 14.71 -11.61
C GLU A 256 -9.26 15.47 -10.31
N VAL A 257 -8.23 15.66 -9.48
CA VAL A 257 -8.32 16.38 -8.20
C VAL A 257 -8.02 17.85 -8.42
N THR A 258 -8.92 18.73 -7.97
CA THR A 258 -8.72 20.17 -8.02
C THR A 258 -8.14 20.66 -6.70
N PHE A 259 -6.91 21.15 -6.72
CA PHE A 259 -6.26 21.74 -5.55
C PHE A 259 -6.59 23.24 -5.48
N LEU A 260 -7.11 23.68 -4.34
CA LEU A 260 -7.40 25.11 -4.09
C LEU A 260 -6.14 25.93 -3.81
N ARG A 261 -5.10 25.28 -3.31
CA ARG A 261 -3.77 25.87 -3.07
C ARG A 261 -2.89 25.65 -4.28
N GLN A 262 -2.31 26.74 -4.81
CA GLN A 262 -1.41 26.69 -5.98
C GLN A 262 0.06 26.48 -5.61
N ASP A 263 0.39 26.61 -4.33
CA ASP A 263 1.73 26.47 -3.76
C ASP A 263 2.03 25.02 -3.29
N LEU A 264 1.07 24.10 -3.46
CA LEU A 264 1.24 22.71 -3.10
C LEU A 264 1.91 21.94 -4.26
N GLU A 265 3.04 21.34 -3.99
CA GLU A 265 3.66 20.39 -4.92
C GLU A 265 2.86 19.07 -4.93
N ILE A 266 2.37 18.72 -6.12
CA ILE A 266 1.50 17.56 -6.30
C ILE A 266 2.37 16.40 -6.77
N ASP A 267 2.58 15.44 -5.88
CA ASP A 267 3.36 14.24 -6.18
C ASP A 267 2.70 12.94 -5.64
N SER A 268 3.42 11.82 -5.75
CA SER A 268 2.96 10.50 -5.29
C SER A 268 2.68 10.42 -3.79
N LEU A 269 3.25 11.31 -2.97
CA LEU A 269 3.01 11.35 -1.52
C LEU A 269 1.58 11.73 -1.16
N LEU A 270 0.86 12.39 -2.08
CA LEU A 270 -0.54 12.79 -1.87
C LEU A 270 -1.56 11.71 -2.27
N VAL A 271 -1.14 10.59 -2.85
CA VAL A 271 -2.05 9.54 -3.34
C VAL A 271 -2.90 8.99 -2.20
N THR A 272 -2.28 8.49 -1.16
CA THR A 272 -2.99 7.92 0.01
C THR A 272 -3.80 8.96 0.78
N PRO A 273 -3.27 10.15 1.15
CA PRO A 273 -4.06 11.18 1.81
C PRO A 273 -5.31 11.62 1.04
N ILE A 274 -5.22 11.74 -0.29
CA ILE A 274 -6.36 12.11 -1.14
C ILE A 274 -7.36 10.95 -1.25
N GLY A 275 -6.88 9.72 -1.25
CA GLY A 275 -7.73 8.53 -1.26
C GLY A 275 -8.55 8.35 0.02
N ILE A 276 -8.13 8.97 1.13
CA ILE A 276 -8.85 9.00 2.41
C ILE A 276 -10.00 10.03 2.36
N CYS A 277 -9.82 11.13 1.63
CA CYS A 277 -10.83 12.19 1.50
C CYS A 277 -11.93 11.81 0.50
#